data_143dd78975dacb6baa7d7b919a507a82
#
_entry.id   143dd78975dacb6baa7d7b919a507a82
#
_cell.length_a   1.000
_cell.length_b   1.000
_cell.length_c   1.000
_cell.angle_alpha   90.00
_cell.angle_beta   90.00
_cell.angle_gamma   90.00
#
_symmetry.space_group_name_H-M   'P 1'
#
loop_
_entity.id
_entity.type
_entity.pdbx_description
1 polymer ?
#
loop_
_entity_poly.entity_id
_entity_poly.type
_entity_poly.pdbx_seq_one_letter_code
_entity_poly.pdbx_strand_id
1 'polypeptide(L)'
;MPAQPPPTPVLLLDTASLYYRSYFALPETLVAPDGTPVNAVRGVLDTVAAMVSARGSTRVVACWDDDWRPQWRVDLVPSYKTHRIADDASTPGVSEGEVLEDVPDTLSPQVDLLREMLPALGIPVVGAPEAEADDVIADLSTQLSGPVDIASGDRDLVQLVDDRVTLLFTGGSSASRGGKPWVTIDPQTAAERFGVAPSQYADLAILRGDPSDGLPGARGIGDKTAQALVLAYGDLHAILAAAQDPSTGRPMTPAVRQRLLDAHEHLLDAERVVRLAHVPGRSVLTLEAAPSIEGGVALAETWGVQAPAQRLVSALQAVAE
;
A
#
# COMPACT_ATOMS: atom_id res chain seq x y z
N MET A 1 21.87 -20.03 -28.16
CA MET A 1 22.21 -18.93 -27.25
C MET A 1 21.66 -19.29 -25.87
N PRO A 2 22.39 -19.14 -24.77
CA PRO A 2 21.78 -19.32 -23.46
C PRO A 2 20.62 -18.32 -23.31
N ALA A 3 19.50 -18.77 -22.76
CA ALA A 3 18.36 -17.90 -22.47
C ALA A 3 18.83 -16.79 -21.54
N GLN A 4 18.51 -15.55 -21.85
CA GLN A 4 18.73 -14.46 -20.90
C GLN A 4 17.98 -14.78 -19.58
N PRO A 5 18.61 -14.56 -18.42
CA PRO A 5 17.90 -14.73 -17.15
C PRO A 5 16.65 -13.84 -17.17
N PRO A 6 15.57 -14.28 -16.54
CA PRO A 6 14.36 -13.47 -16.46
C PRO A 6 14.71 -12.12 -15.81
N PRO A 7 14.10 -11.03 -16.27
CA PRO A 7 14.35 -9.71 -15.67
C PRO A 7 13.98 -9.74 -14.18
N THR A 8 14.85 -9.16 -13.36
CA THR A 8 14.63 -9.05 -11.92
C THR A 8 13.56 -8.01 -11.62
N PRO A 9 12.66 -8.25 -10.63
CA PRO A 9 11.61 -7.29 -10.31
C PRO A 9 12.17 -6.04 -9.64
N VAL A 10 11.51 -4.91 -9.89
CA VAL A 10 11.63 -3.70 -9.04
C VAL A 10 10.73 -3.89 -7.85
N LEU A 11 11.23 -3.67 -6.63
CA LEU A 11 10.46 -3.76 -5.40
C LEU A 11 9.98 -2.37 -4.99
N LEU A 12 8.67 -2.14 -5.04
CA LEU A 12 8.00 -0.93 -4.55
C LEU A 12 7.50 -1.18 -3.14
N LEU A 13 7.88 -0.33 -2.21
CA LEU A 13 7.47 -0.43 -0.81
C LEU A 13 6.34 0.56 -0.53
N ASP A 14 5.20 0.07 -0.07
CA ASP A 14 4.26 0.86 0.71
C ASP A 14 4.88 1.03 2.10
N THR A 15 5.59 2.14 2.27
CA THR A 15 6.44 2.33 3.44
C THR A 15 5.62 2.51 4.71
N ALA A 16 4.46 3.18 4.61
CA ALA A 16 3.55 3.36 5.74
C ALA A 16 3.03 2.03 6.27
N SER A 17 2.51 1.18 5.40
CA SER A 17 2.07 -0.16 5.76
C SER A 17 3.16 -0.99 6.43
N LEU A 18 4.41 -0.88 5.96
CA LEU A 18 5.54 -1.64 6.51
C LEU A 18 5.98 -1.13 7.89
N TYR A 19 6.05 0.21 8.11
CA TYR A 19 6.48 0.72 9.42
C TYR A 19 5.39 0.57 10.48
N TYR A 20 4.11 0.77 10.16
CA TYR A 20 3.01 0.50 11.09
C TYR A 20 3.00 -0.98 11.50
N ARG A 21 3.09 -1.88 10.53
CA ARG A 21 3.16 -3.31 10.82
C ARG A 21 4.35 -3.67 11.71
N SER A 22 5.52 -3.14 11.42
CA SER A 22 6.74 -3.41 12.19
C SER A 22 6.63 -2.88 13.61
N TYR A 23 6.07 -1.68 13.77
CA TYR A 23 5.83 -1.05 15.06
C TYR A 23 4.96 -1.92 15.97
N PHE A 24 3.81 -2.39 15.48
CA PHE A 24 2.89 -3.22 16.26
C PHE A 24 3.34 -4.69 16.41
N ALA A 25 4.23 -5.18 15.55
CA ALA A 25 4.71 -6.55 15.62
C ALA A 25 5.93 -6.75 16.53
N LEU A 26 6.74 -5.73 16.71
CA LEU A 26 7.98 -5.78 17.48
C LEU A 26 7.86 -4.96 18.77
N PRO A 27 8.53 -5.41 19.85
CA PRO A 27 8.43 -4.72 21.15
C PRO A 27 9.17 -3.37 21.12
N GLU A 28 8.59 -2.33 21.73
CA GLU A 28 9.19 -1.00 21.87
C GLU A 28 10.44 -0.98 22.78
N THR A 29 10.75 -2.10 23.44
CA THR A 29 12.02 -2.27 24.17
C THR A 29 13.25 -2.38 23.27
N LEU A 30 13.07 -2.48 21.96
CA LEU A 30 14.13 -2.32 20.98
C LEU A 30 14.44 -0.84 20.82
N VAL A 31 15.46 -0.37 21.51
CA VAL A 31 15.80 1.06 21.61
C VAL A 31 17.18 1.37 21.06
N ALA A 32 17.35 2.60 20.61
CA ALA A 32 18.65 3.21 20.28
C ALA A 32 19.49 3.44 21.56
N PRO A 33 20.78 3.81 21.45
CA PRO A 33 21.65 4.09 22.60
C PRO A 33 21.14 5.20 23.54
N ASP A 34 20.35 6.12 23.03
CA ASP A 34 19.71 7.20 23.78
C ASP A 34 18.36 6.82 24.44
N GLY A 35 17.87 5.60 24.19
CA GLY A 35 16.62 5.09 24.72
C GLY A 35 15.40 5.28 23.78
N THR A 36 15.58 5.91 22.63
CA THR A 36 14.50 6.09 21.63
C THR A 36 14.10 4.75 21.02
N PRO A 37 12.80 4.37 20.96
CA PRO A 37 12.35 3.16 20.28
C PRO A 37 12.72 3.16 18.79
N VAL A 38 13.19 2.00 18.30
CA VAL A 38 13.58 1.78 16.89
C VAL A 38 13.01 0.49 16.32
N ASN A 39 11.96 -0.05 16.94
CA ASN A 39 11.33 -1.30 16.56
C ASN A 39 10.74 -1.24 15.13
N ALA A 40 10.11 -0.12 14.74
CA ALA A 40 9.58 0.06 13.39
C ALA A 40 10.70 0.09 12.35
N VAL A 41 11.76 0.90 12.58
CA VAL A 41 12.93 0.99 11.69
C VAL A 41 13.56 -0.38 11.49
N ARG A 42 13.84 -1.09 12.60
CA ARG A 42 14.42 -2.43 12.56
C ARG A 42 13.58 -3.40 11.74
N GLY A 43 12.27 -3.41 11.97
CA GLY A 43 11.35 -4.31 11.30
C GLY A 43 11.23 -4.04 9.81
N VAL A 44 11.22 -2.77 9.40
CA VAL A 44 11.24 -2.37 7.97
C VAL A 44 12.52 -2.87 7.31
N LEU A 45 13.69 -2.55 7.87
CA LEU A 45 14.98 -2.94 7.29
C LEU A 45 15.10 -4.47 7.15
N ASP A 46 14.70 -5.23 8.18
CA ASP A 46 14.72 -6.69 8.16
C ASP A 46 13.74 -7.29 7.13
N THR A 47 12.55 -6.71 7.02
CA THR A 47 11.53 -7.15 6.07
C THR A 47 11.97 -6.91 4.63
N VAL A 48 12.49 -5.71 4.35
CA VAL A 48 13.00 -5.36 3.00
C VAL A 48 14.19 -6.24 2.63
N ALA A 49 15.15 -6.45 3.54
CA ALA A 49 16.29 -7.34 3.31
C ALA A 49 15.84 -8.77 2.94
N ALA A 50 14.85 -9.30 3.65
CA ALA A 50 14.28 -10.62 3.38
C ALA A 50 13.58 -10.69 2.02
N MET A 51 12.83 -9.63 1.64
CA MET A 51 12.16 -9.54 0.34
C MET A 51 13.16 -9.45 -0.81
N VAL A 52 14.16 -8.56 -0.70
CA VAL A 52 15.25 -8.43 -1.69
C VAL A 52 15.93 -9.77 -1.92
N SER A 53 16.35 -10.45 -0.85
CA SER A 53 17.02 -11.76 -0.96
C SER A 53 16.12 -12.83 -1.57
N ALA A 54 14.83 -12.84 -1.25
CA ALA A 54 13.91 -13.88 -1.72
C ALA A 54 13.42 -13.66 -3.16
N ARG A 55 13.40 -12.40 -3.63
CA ARG A 55 12.88 -12.03 -4.96
C ARG A 55 13.97 -11.72 -5.97
N GLY A 56 15.20 -11.51 -5.53
CA GLY A 56 16.30 -11.09 -6.38
C GLY A 56 16.13 -9.67 -6.90
N SER A 57 15.45 -8.80 -6.13
CA SER A 57 15.15 -7.43 -6.56
C SER A 57 16.42 -6.57 -6.54
N THR A 58 16.89 -6.16 -7.72
CA THR A 58 18.10 -5.32 -7.86
C THR A 58 17.82 -3.84 -7.60
N ARG A 59 16.55 -3.44 -7.54
CA ARG A 59 16.09 -2.06 -7.33
C ARG A 59 14.94 -2.05 -6.35
N VAL A 60 15.03 -1.18 -5.36
CA VAL A 60 14.00 -0.96 -4.33
C VAL A 60 13.64 0.52 -4.33
N VAL A 61 12.36 0.83 -4.21
CA VAL A 61 11.85 2.22 -4.09
C VAL A 61 10.90 2.27 -2.91
N ALA A 62 11.12 3.21 -2.00
CA ALA A 62 10.21 3.48 -0.89
C ALA A 62 9.17 4.52 -1.33
N CYS A 63 7.93 4.08 -1.54
CA CYS A 63 6.81 4.96 -1.83
C CYS A 63 6.30 5.55 -0.52
N TRP A 64 6.01 6.85 -0.54
CA TRP A 64 5.73 7.63 0.67
C TRP A 64 4.42 8.39 0.58
N ASP A 65 3.68 8.45 1.69
CA ASP A 65 2.53 9.32 1.84
C ASP A 65 3.03 10.75 2.08
N ASP A 66 3.13 11.58 1.03
CA ASP A 66 3.37 13.01 1.22
C ASP A 66 2.07 13.73 1.63
N ASP A 67 0.92 13.09 1.34
CA ASP A 67 -0.39 13.47 1.86
C ASP A 67 -1.19 12.20 2.17
N TRP A 68 -1.30 11.83 3.45
CA TRP A 68 -1.97 10.60 3.90
C TRP A 68 -3.50 10.65 3.77
N ARG A 69 -4.07 11.87 3.55
CA ARG A 69 -5.50 12.12 3.44
C ARG A 69 -5.79 13.28 2.48
N PRO A 70 -5.56 13.08 1.16
CA PRO A 70 -5.68 14.13 0.15
C PRO A 70 -7.06 14.81 0.17
N GLN A 71 -7.08 16.12 0.12
CA GLN A 71 -8.32 16.91 0.21
C GLN A 71 -9.34 16.51 -0.88
N TRP A 72 -8.88 16.21 -2.08
CA TRP A 72 -9.76 15.79 -3.16
C TRP A 72 -10.53 14.48 -2.88
N ARG A 73 -9.95 13.54 -2.09
CA ARG A 73 -10.65 12.34 -1.62
C ARG A 73 -11.70 12.70 -0.57
N VAL A 74 -11.38 13.61 0.32
CA VAL A 74 -12.30 14.12 1.36
C VAL A 74 -13.48 14.86 0.74
N ASP A 75 -13.24 15.66 -0.30
CA ASP A 75 -14.30 16.39 -1.02
C ASP A 75 -15.31 15.43 -1.68
N LEU A 76 -14.84 14.26 -2.14
CA LEU A 76 -15.69 13.22 -2.73
C LEU A 76 -16.38 12.36 -1.65
N VAL A 77 -15.62 11.94 -0.63
CA VAL A 77 -16.12 11.10 0.46
C VAL A 77 -15.68 11.69 1.80
N PRO A 78 -16.49 12.56 2.43
CA PRO A 78 -16.10 13.25 3.67
C PRO A 78 -15.71 12.33 4.85
N SER A 79 -16.18 11.09 4.86
CA SER A 79 -15.81 10.07 5.86
C SER A 79 -14.44 9.43 5.63
N TYR A 80 -13.76 9.73 4.50
CA TYR A 80 -12.47 9.13 4.16
C TYR A 80 -11.44 9.36 5.26
N LYS A 81 -10.94 8.26 5.83
CA LYS A 81 -9.92 8.21 6.90
C LYS A 81 -10.19 9.13 8.12
N THR A 82 -11.45 9.56 8.34
CA THR A 82 -11.81 10.49 9.44
C THR A 82 -11.44 9.94 10.82
N HIS A 83 -11.51 8.62 11.00
CA HIS A 83 -11.18 7.95 12.26
C HIS A 83 -9.67 7.89 12.55
N ARG A 84 -8.82 8.32 11.61
CA ARG A 84 -7.36 8.44 11.78
C ARG A 84 -6.91 9.87 12.11
N ILE A 85 -7.85 10.81 12.25
CA ILE A 85 -7.53 12.20 12.60
C ILE A 85 -7.21 12.27 14.07
N ALA A 86 -6.09 12.89 14.45
CA ALA A 86 -5.73 13.15 15.83
C ALA A 86 -6.75 14.07 16.50
N ASP A 87 -7.15 13.74 17.74
CA ASP A 87 -8.16 14.49 18.50
C ASP A 87 -7.67 15.88 18.93
N ASP A 88 -6.37 16.16 18.89
CA ASP A 88 -5.78 17.38 19.43
C ASP A 88 -5.12 18.27 18.37
N ALA A 89 -5.82 19.37 18.06
CA ALA A 89 -5.31 20.44 17.21
C ALA A 89 -4.24 21.33 17.91
N SER A 90 -3.78 20.96 19.12
CA SER A 90 -2.85 21.75 19.95
C SER A 90 -1.38 21.35 19.83
N THR A 91 -1.03 20.50 18.86
CA THR A 91 0.37 20.08 18.64
C THR A 91 1.24 21.28 18.22
N PRO A 92 2.32 21.61 18.97
CA PRO A 92 3.19 22.73 18.62
C PRO A 92 3.85 22.54 17.24
N GLY A 93 3.68 23.54 16.37
CA GLY A 93 4.30 23.55 15.04
C GLY A 93 3.36 23.21 13.88
N VAL A 94 2.10 22.92 14.16
CA VAL A 94 1.07 22.63 13.15
C VAL A 94 0.47 23.95 12.63
N SER A 95 0.31 24.07 11.32
CA SER A 95 -0.34 25.21 10.68
C SER A 95 -1.85 25.19 10.94
N GLU A 96 -2.47 26.38 11.04
CA GLU A 96 -3.91 26.48 11.20
C GLU A 96 -4.64 25.84 10.03
N GLY A 97 -5.44 24.79 10.29
CA GLY A 97 -6.17 24.02 9.29
C GLY A 97 -5.47 22.76 8.80
N GLU A 98 -4.28 22.45 9.26
CA GLU A 98 -3.59 21.19 8.98
C GLU A 98 -4.21 20.03 9.78
N VAL A 99 -4.54 18.95 9.09
CA VAL A 99 -5.14 17.74 9.68
C VAL A 99 -4.05 16.71 9.91
N LEU A 100 -3.74 16.44 11.18
CA LEU A 100 -2.74 15.44 11.55
C LEU A 100 -3.34 14.04 11.62
N GLU A 101 -2.56 13.04 11.22
CA GLU A 101 -2.87 11.64 11.49
C GLU A 101 -2.57 11.32 12.95
N ASP A 102 -3.45 10.51 13.58
CA ASP A 102 -3.22 9.94 14.91
C ASP A 102 -2.13 8.86 14.85
N VAL A 103 -0.88 9.29 15.00
CA VAL A 103 0.31 8.43 14.97
C VAL A 103 0.82 8.28 16.40
N PRO A 104 1.14 7.06 16.88
CA PRO A 104 1.75 6.88 18.19
C PRO A 104 3.00 7.76 18.38
N ASP A 105 3.11 8.45 19.51
CA ASP A 105 4.22 9.37 19.82
C ASP A 105 5.61 8.75 19.62
N THR A 106 5.75 7.45 19.92
CA THR A 106 7.01 6.72 19.79
C THR A 106 7.27 6.22 18.35
N LEU A 107 6.26 6.30 17.45
CA LEU A 107 6.42 5.96 16.04
C LEU A 107 6.88 7.15 15.20
N SER A 108 6.36 8.37 15.46
CA SER A 108 6.69 9.56 14.66
C SER A 108 8.20 9.79 14.48
N PRO A 109 9.06 9.72 15.50
CA PRO A 109 10.52 9.86 15.31
C PRO A 109 11.13 8.76 14.45
N GLN A 110 10.53 7.56 14.46
CA GLN A 110 10.99 6.44 13.65
C GLN A 110 10.64 6.60 12.17
N VAL A 111 9.51 7.26 11.87
CA VAL A 111 9.11 7.61 10.50
C VAL A 111 10.11 8.60 9.90
N ASP A 112 10.46 9.65 10.65
CA ASP A 112 11.47 10.64 10.23
C ASP A 112 12.82 9.98 9.99
N LEU A 113 13.25 9.09 10.91
CA LEU A 113 14.49 8.34 10.78
C LEU A 113 14.49 7.42 9.55
N LEU A 114 13.37 6.77 9.22
CA LEU A 114 13.25 5.95 8.01
C LEU A 114 13.37 6.81 6.75
N ARG A 115 12.76 7.99 6.73
CA ARG A 115 12.83 8.92 5.60
C ARG A 115 14.26 9.42 5.33
N GLU A 116 15.07 9.53 6.37
CA GLU A 116 16.51 9.85 6.26
C GLU A 116 17.36 8.62 5.91
N MET A 117 17.11 7.49 6.57
CA MET A 117 17.96 6.30 6.49
C MET A 117 17.82 5.54 5.16
N LEU A 118 16.62 5.42 4.60
CA LEU A 118 16.41 4.67 3.36
C LEU A 118 17.23 5.23 2.19
N PRO A 119 17.21 6.55 1.90
CA PRO A 119 18.07 7.12 0.87
C PRO A 119 19.55 6.93 1.16
N ALA A 120 19.98 7.07 2.43
CA ALA A 120 21.36 6.84 2.84
C ALA A 120 21.81 5.39 2.65
N LEU A 121 20.90 4.42 2.64
CA LEU A 121 21.14 3.00 2.33
C LEU A 121 20.95 2.67 0.83
N GLY A 122 20.76 3.67 -0.04
CA GLY A 122 20.63 3.47 -1.48
C GLY A 122 19.20 3.15 -1.94
N ILE A 123 18.19 3.35 -1.11
CA ILE A 123 16.78 3.16 -1.45
C ILE A 123 16.11 4.53 -1.61
N PRO A 124 15.81 4.97 -2.85
CA PRO A 124 15.16 6.26 -3.06
C PRO A 124 13.78 6.28 -2.41
N VAL A 125 13.43 7.42 -1.80
CA VAL A 125 12.10 7.72 -1.28
C VAL A 125 11.37 8.58 -2.31
N VAL A 126 10.18 8.16 -2.69
CA VAL A 126 9.34 8.82 -3.70
C VAL A 126 7.96 9.06 -3.12
N GLY A 127 7.57 10.31 -3.04
CA GLY A 127 6.23 10.77 -2.71
C GLY A 127 5.72 11.74 -3.79
N ALA A 128 4.48 12.17 -3.68
CA ALA A 128 3.90 13.17 -4.56
C ALA A 128 2.89 14.04 -3.81
N PRO A 129 2.81 15.35 -4.13
CA PRO A 129 1.81 16.23 -3.52
C PRO A 129 0.38 15.72 -3.77
N GLU A 130 -0.49 15.87 -2.78
CA GLU A 130 -1.90 15.44 -2.85
C GLU A 130 -2.08 13.97 -3.24
N ALA A 131 -1.11 13.10 -2.92
CA ALA A 131 -1.11 11.68 -3.24
C ALA A 131 -0.62 10.84 -2.06
N GLU A 132 -1.21 9.68 -1.93
CA GLU A 132 -0.80 8.64 -1.00
C GLU A 132 0.26 7.72 -1.63
N ALA A 133 0.94 6.92 -0.81
CA ALA A 133 1.91 5.93 -1.29
C ALA A 133 1.31 4.98 -2.33
N ASP A 134 0.04 4.63 -2.19
CA ASP A 134 -0.69 3.75 -3.12
C ASP A 134 -0.81 4.35 -4.53
N ASP A 135 -1.06 5.67 -4.62
CA ASP A 135 -1.11 6.39 -5.90
C ASP A 135 0.27 6.42 -6.56
N VAL A 136 1.31 6.63 -5.75
CA VAL A 136 2.72 6.60 -6.20
C VAL A 136 3.09 5.21 -6.72
N ILE A 137 2.71 4.15 -5.99
CA ILE A 137 2.92 2.75 -6.39
C ILE A 137 2.21 2.46 -7.72
N ALA A 138 0.95 2.87 -7.87
CA ALA A 138 0.18 2.67 -9.08
C ALA A 138 0.84 3.35 -10.28
N ASP A 139 1.26 4.60 -10.12
CA ASP A 139 1.92 5.39 -11.16
C ASP A 139 3.27 4.78 -11.56
N LEU A 140 4.12 4.45 -10.59
CA LEU A 140 5.41 3.79 -10.84
C LEU A 140 5.23 2.40 -11.50
N SER A 141 4.21 1.64 -11.11
CA SER A 141 3.92 0.33 -11.71
C SER A 141 3.59 0.43 -13.20
N THR A 142 2.99 1.54 -13.65
CA THR A 142 2.71 1.79 -15.06
C THR A 142 3.94 2.28 -15.84
N GLN A 143 4.82 3.07 -15.20
CA GLN A 143 6.04 3.61 -15.81
C GLN A 143 7.13 2.55 -16.01
N LEU A 144 7.17 1.54 -15.13
CA LEU A 144 8.16 0.46 -15.19
C LEU A 144 7.76 -0.58 -16.23
N SER A 145 8.66 -0.93 -17.14
CA SER A 145 8.40 -1.89 -18.22
C SER A 145 8.66 -3.36 -17.85
N GLY A 146 9.36 -3.62 -16.75
CA GLY A 146 9.73 -4.95 -16.26
C GLY A 146 8.78 -5.49 -15.18
N PRO A 147 9.10 -6.66 -14.58
CA PRO A 147 8.38 -7.18 -13.43
C PRO A 147 8.44 -6.20 -12.24
N VAL A 148 7.34 -6.12 -11.50
CA VAL A 148 7.21 -5.28 -10.31
C VAL A 148 6.70 -6.13 -9.15
N ASP A 149 7.37 -6.04 -8.01
CA ASP A 149 6.87 -6.55 -6.74
C ASP A 149 6.43 -5.36 -5.89
N ILE A 150 5.24 -5.42 -5.32
CA ILE A 150 4.70 -4.43 -4.38
C ILE A 150 4.70 -5.04 -2.99
N ALA A 151 5.34 -4.40 -2.02
CA ALA A 151 5.33 -4.83 -0.62
C ALA A 151 4.35 -3.98 0.19
N SER A 152 3.19 -4.54 0.53
CA SER A 152 2.16 -3.85 1.32
C SER A 152 1.29 -4.80 2.13
N GLY A 153 0.69 -4.29 3.20
CA GLY A 153 -0.41 -4.92 3.94
C GLY A 153 -1.78 -4.47 3.47
N ASP A 154 -1.85 -3.54 2.52
CA ASP A 154 -3.11 -3.04 1.98
C ASP A 154 -3.65 -3.96 0.87
N ARG A 155 -4.95 -4.22 0.94
CA ARG A 155 -5.66 -5.04 -0.05
C ARG A 155 -6.04 -4.27 -1.29
N ASP A 156 -6.11 -2.96 -1.21
CA ASP A 156 -6.52 -2.13 -2.35
C ASP A 156 -5.49 -2.18 -3.48
N LEU A 157 -4.22 -2.48 -3.14
CA LEU A 157 -3.16 -2.74 -4.12
C LEU A 157 -3.34 -4.06 -4.90
N VAL A 158 -4.27 -4.92 -4.51
CA VAL A 158 -4.65 -6.12 -5.31
C VAL A 158 -5.12 -5.72 -6.70
N GLN A 159 -5.76 -4.56 -6.86
CA GLN A 159 -6.23 -4.06 -8.17
C GLN A 159 -5.10 -3.83 -9.18
N LEU A 160 -3.85 -3.71 -8.71
CA LEU A 160 -2.67 -3.51 -9.57
C LEU A 160 -2.03 -4.83 -10.03
N VAL A 161 -2.44 -5.98 -9.44
CA VAL A 161 -1.85 -7.28 -9.76
C VAL A 161 -2.22 -7.73 -11.16
N ASP A 162 -1.20 -8.06 -11.95
CA ASP A 162 -1.32 -8.59 -13.31
C ASP A 162 -0.18 -9.60 -13.60
N ASP A 163 0.03 -9.98 -14.85
CA ASP A 163 1.11 -10.90 -15.25
C ASP A 163 2.53 -10.34 -14.97
N ARG A 164 2.65 -9.04 -14.73
CA ARG A 164 3.88 -8.31 -14.49
C ARG A 164 4.02 -7.81 -13.05
N VAL A 165 2.91 -7.50 -12.41
CA VAL A 165 2.84 -6.94 -11.06
C VAL A 165 2.39 -8.00 -10.06
N THR A 166 3.22 -8.24 -9.03
CA THR A 166 2.95 -9.18 -7.95
C THR A 166 2.88 -8.43 -6.62
N LEU A 167 1.87 -8.72 -5.79
CA LEU A 167 1.77 -8.16 -4.45
C LEU A 167 2.39 -9.11 -3.41
N LEU A 168 3.40 -8.65 -2.70
CA LEU A 168 3.96 -9.28 -1.51
C LEU A 168 3.16 -8.81 -0.29
N PHE A 169 2.04 -9.46 -0.06
CA PHE A 169 1.05 -9.06 0.94
C PHE A 169 1.52 -9.36 2.35
N THR A 170 1.78 -8.32 3.13
CA THR A 170 2.24 -8.40 4.51
C THR A 170 1.08 -8.43 5.53
N GLY A 171 -0.15 -8.12 5.11
CA GLY A 171 -1.34 -8.18 5.94
C GLY A 171 -1.72 -9.61 6.33
N GLY A 172 -2.00 -9.86 7.61
CA GLY A 172 -2.45 -11.15 8.11
C GLY A 172 -1.46 -11.85 9.04
N SER A 173 -1.91 -12.95 9.68
CA SER A 173 -1.21 -13.68 10.75
C SER A 173 -0.14 -14.69 10.27
N SER A 174 0.29 -14.66 9.02
CA SER A 174 1.23 -15.65 8.46
C SER A 174 2.62 -15.64 9.09
N ALA A 175 3.02 -14.51 9.69
CA ALA A 175 4.33 -14.36 10.35
C ALA A 175 4.53 -15.26 11.59
N SER A 176 3.47 -15.82 12.15
CA SER A 176 3.51 -16.51 13.45
C SER A 176 4.04 -17.94 13.41
N ARG A 177 4.41 -18.50 12.23
CA ARG A 177 4.77 -19.93 12.10
C ARG A 177 6.11 -20.19 11.41
N GLY A 178 7.08 -19.26 11.49
CA GLY A 178 8.41 -19.45 10.91
C GLY A 178 8.46 -19.42 9.39
N GLY A 179 7.40 -18.93 8.73
CA GLY A 179 7.33 -18.69 7.28
C GLY A 179 7.80 -17.29 6.88
N LYS A 180 7.71 -16.99 5.60
CA LYS A 180 7.96 -15.64 5.09
C LYS A 180 6.96 -14.66 5.72
N PRO A 181 7.36 -13.42 6.06
CA PRO A 181 6.46 -12.42 6.66
C PRO A 181 5.43 -11.85 5.67
N TRP A 182 5.30 -12.44 4.49
CA TRP A 182 4.33 -12.08 3.46
C TRP A 182 3.78 -13.30 2.73
N VAL A 183 2.65 -13.10 2.06
CA VAL A 183 2.06 -14.03 1.08
C VAL A 183 2.23 -13.42 -0.31
N THR A 184 2.70 -14.20 -1.27
CA THR A 184 2.78 -13.77 -2.67
C THR A 184 1.38 -13.85 -3.29
N ILE A 185 0.90 -12.75 -3.84
CA ILE A 185 -0.39 -12.65 -4.54
C ILE A 185 -0.11 -12.29 -6.00
N ASP A 186 -0.29 -13.28 -6.84
CA ASP A 186 -0.35 -13.19 -8.30
C ASP A 186 -1.83 -13.24 -8.77
N PRO A 187 -2.13 -13.14 -10.05
CA PRO A 187 -3.52 -13.15 -10.54
C PRO A 187 -4.33 -14.38 -10.12
N GLN A 188 -3.71 -15.56 -10.07
CA GLN A 188 -4.38 -16.78 -9.65
C GLN A 188 -4.69 -16.76 -8.14
N THR A 189 -3.68 -16.45 -7.34
CA THR A 189 -3.82 -16.37 -5.88
C THR A 189 -4.82 -15.29 -5.46
N ALA A 190 -4.85 -14.16 -6.19
CA ALA A 190 -5.84 -13.11 -5.98
C ALA A 190 -7.26 -13.61 -6.22
N ALA A 191 -7.50 -14.27 -7.36
CA ALA A 191 -8.81 -14.83 -7.69
C ALA A 191 -9.26 -15.88 -6.68
N GLU A 192 -8.36 -16.77 -6.24
CA GLU A 192 -8.65 -17.78 -5.22
C GLU A 192 -8.98 -17.16 -3.85
N ARG A 193 -8.26 -16.10 -3.47
CA ARG A 193 -8.37 -15.49 -2.14
C ARG A 193 -9.56 -14.53 -2.03
N PHE A 194 -9.80 -13.72 -3.06
CA PHE A 194 -10.80 -12.66 -3.04
C PHE A 194 -12.06 -13.01 -3.84
N GLY A 195 -12.01 -14.10 -4.64
CA GLY A 195 -13.13 -14.62 -5.40
C GLY A 195 -13.50 -13.80 -6.63
N VAL A 196 -12.66 -12.85 -7.03
CA VAL A 196 -12.76 -12.02 -8.24
C VAL A 196 -11.38 -11.86 -8.85
N ALA A 197 -11.28 -11.53 -10.13
CA ALA A 197 -10.00 -11.17 -10.75
C ALA A 197 -9.43 -9.89 -10.12
N PRO A 198 -8.09 -9.70 -10.12
CA PRO A 198 -7.47 -8.48 -9.59
C PRO A 198 -8.07 -7.20 -10.16
N SER A 199 -8.29 -7.13 -11.47
CA SER A 199 -8.89 -5.98 -12.16
C SER A 199 -10.32 -5.65 -11.69
N GLN A 200 -10.98 -6.58 -11.01
CA GLN A 200 -12.34 -6.45 -10.47
C GLN A 200 -12.33 -6.15 -8.96
N TYR A 201 -11.15 -6.12 -8.33
CA TYR A 201 -11.08 -5.96 -6.88
C TYR A 201 -11.59 -4.60 -6.41
N ALA A 202 -11.27 -3.53 -7.17
CA ALA A 202 -11.78 -2.19 -6.87
C ALA A 202 -13.32 -2.16 -6.90
N ASP A 203 -13.96 -2.77 -7.89
CA ASP A 203 -15.43 -2.85 -7.98
C ASP A 203 -16.05 -3.60 -6.80
N LEU A 204 -15.38 -4.68 -6.36
CA LEU A 204 -15.79 -5.42 -5.16
C LEU A 204 -15.70 -4.55 -3.91
N ALA A 205 -14.59 -3.81 -3.74
CA ALA A 205 -14.37 -2.93 -2.60
C ALA A 205 -15.36 -1.77 -2.56
N ILE A 206 -15.61 -1.11 -3.71
CA ILE A 206 -16.59 -0.02 -3.84
C ILE A 206 -18.00 -0.47 -3.43
N LEU A 207 -18.45 -1.62 -3.92
CA LEU A 207 -19.79 -2.13 -3.61
C LEU A 207 -19.96 -2.50 -2.13
N ARG A 208 -18.95 -3.14 -1.55
CA ARG A 208 -18.93 -3.61 -0.17
C ARG A 208 -18.66 -2.48 0.83
N GLY A 209 -17.88 -1.49 0.42
CA GLY A 209 -17.24 -0.50 1.25
C GLY A 209 -15.95 -1.01 1.89
N ASP A 210 -15.16 -0.08 2.42
CA ASP A 210 -13.98 -0.36 3.23
C ASP A 210 -14.02 0.47 4.53
N PRO A 211 -14.36 -0.18 5.67
CA PRO A 211 -14.38 0.51 6.96
C PRO A 211 -12.99 0.99 7.42
N SER A 212 -11.89 0.34 6.94
CA SER A 212 -10.53 0.75 7.31
C SER A 212 -10.15 2.10 6.72
N ASP A 213 -10.81 2.51 5.64
CA ASP A 213 -10.65 3.82 5.02
C ASP A 213 -11.86 4.74 5.19
N GLY A 214 -12.84 4.31 6.00
CA GLY A 214 -14.05 5.08 6.22
C GLY A 214 -14.94 5.19 4.97
N LEU A 215 -14.80 4.25 4.03
CA LEU A 215 -15.55 4.22 2.77
C LEU A 215 -16.83 3.38 2.96
N PRO A 216 -18.03 4.00 3.02
CA PRO A 216 -19.27 3.24 3.06
C PRO A 216 -19.55 2.66 1.67
N GLY A 217 -19.90 1.36 1.62
CA GLY A 217 -20.42 0.72 0.42
C GLY A 217 -21.92 0.93 0.24
N ALA A 218 -22.50 0.23 -0.73
CA ALA A 218 -23.96 0.19 -0.88
C ALA A 218 -24.59 -0.53 0.32
N ARG A 219 -25.44 0.19 1.09
CA ARG A 219 -26.01 -0.32 2.33
C ARG A 219 -26.73 -1.67 2.11
N GLY A 220 -26.25 -2.71 2.81
CA GLY A 220 -26.79 -4.06 2.73
C GLY A 220 -26.27 -4.89 1.55
N ILE A 221 -25.27 -4.40 0.83
CA ILE A 221 -24.46 -5.16 -0.13
C ILE A 221 -23.18 -5.55 0.62
N GLY A 222 -23.06 -6.81 1.04
CA GLY A 222 -21.84 -7.36 1.66
C GLY A 222 -21.07 -8.21 0.65
N ASP A 223 -19.93 -8.79 1.09
CA ASP A 223 -18.97 -9.52 0.26
C ASP A 223 -19.60 -10.47 -0.75
N LYS A 224 -20.49 -11.37 -0.31
CA LYS A 224 -21.11 -12.39 -1.20
C LYS A 224 -21.98 -11.77 -2.30
N THR A 225 -22.72 -10.70 -1.97
CA THR A 225 -23.58 -10.03 -2.94
C THR A 225 -22.75 -9.20 -3.90
N ALA A 226 -21.76 -8.45 -3.41
CA ALA A 226 -20.83 -7.69 -4.22
C ALA A 226 -20.08 -8.61 -5.19
N GLN A 227 -19.50 -9.71 -4.70
CA GLN A 227 -18.83 -10.71 -5.52
C GLN A 227 -19.76 -11.28 -6.62
N ALA A 228 -21.00 -11.67 -6.28
CA ALA A 228 -21.95 -12.20 -7.26
C ALA A 228 -22.29 -11.17 -8.34
N LEU A 229 -22.40 -9.89 -7.98
CA LEU A 229 -22.65 -8.80 -8.93
C LEU A 229 -21.45 -8.59 -9.87
N VAL A 230 -20.26 -8.50 -9.32
CA VAL A 230 -19.02 -8.32 -10.10
C VAL A 230 -18.80 -9.48 -11.06
N LEU A 231 -18.97 -10.72 -10.60
CA LEU A 231 -18.84 -11.91 -11.47
C LEU A 231 -19.90 -11.99 -12.56
N ALA A 232 -21.11 -11.47 -12.32
CA ALA A 232 -22.20 -11.52 -13.28
C ALA A 232 -22.16 -10.40 -14.33
N TYR A 233 -21.71 -9.21 -13.96
CA TYR A 233 -21.79 -8.01 -14.80
C TYR A 233 -20.42 -7.41 -15.18
N GLY A 234 -19.37 -7.76 -14.46
CA GLY A 234 -17.99 -7.36 -14.77
C GLY A 234 -17.47 -6.20 -13.93
N ASP A 235 -18.03 -5.01 -14.08
CA ASP A 235 -17.59 -3.78 -13.43
C ASP A 235 -18.75 -2.97 -12.82
N LEU A 236 -18.42 -1.92 -12.06
CA LEU A 236 -19.39 -1.05 -11.40
C LEU A 236 -20.39 -0.43 -12.38
N HIS A 237 -19.92 0.06 -13.52
CA HIS A 237 -20.79 0.74 -14.48
C HIS A 237 -21.81 -0.23 -15.10
N ALA A 238 -21.37 -1.44 -15.45
CA ALA A 238 -22.27 -2.50 -15.93
C ALA A 238 -23.28 -2.95 -14.86
N ILE A 239 -22.85 -3.01 -13.59
CA ILE A 239 -23.72 -3.32 -12.45
C ILE A 239 -24.78 -2.22 -12.27
N LEU A 240 -24.39 -0.95 -12.31
CA LEU A 240 -25.33 0.18 -12.19
C LEU A 240 -26.28 0.26 -13.37
N ALA A 241 -25.83 0.01 -14.59
CA ALA A 241 -26.68 -0.09 -15.78
C ALA A 241 -27.69 -1.24 -15.65
N ALA A 242 -27.28 -2.43 -15.19
CA ALA A 242 -28.15 -3.55 -14.93
C ALA A 242 -29.18 -3.26 -13.81
N ALA A 243 -28.83 -2.41 -12.84
CA ALA A 243 -29.75 -1.96 -11.82
C ALA A 243 -30.86 -1.04 -12.37
N GLN A 244 -30.59 -0.30 -13.44
CA GLN A 244 -31.59 0.55 -14.11
C GLN A 244 -32.57 -0.24 -15.01
N ASP A 245 -32.18 -1.47 -15.43
CA ASP A 245 -33.05 -2.31 -16.27
C ASP A 245 -33.92 -3.24 -15.42
N PRO A 246 -35.28 -3.01 -15.35
CA PRO A 246 -36.19 -3.83 -14.57
C PRO A 246 -36.25 -5.29 -15.01
N SER A 247 -35.85 -5.62 -16.24
CA SER A 247 -35.90 -6.97 -16.79
C SER A 247 -34.72 -7.84 -16.31
N THR A 248 -33.67 -7.23 -15.75
CA THR A 248 -32.48 -7.93 -15.29
C THR A 248 -32.82 -8.88 -14.14
N GLY A 249 -32.47 -10.16 -14.32
CA GLY A 249 -32.68 -11.23 -13.34
C GLY A 249 -31.56 -11.38 -12.33
N ARG A 250 -31.51 -12.53 -11.63
CA ARG A 250 -30.46 -12.83 -10.65
C ARG A 250 -29.04 -12.65 -11.22
N PRO A 251 -28.09 -12.15 -10.42
CA PRO A 251 -28.15 -11.85 -8.98
C PRO A 251 -28.86 -10.53 -8.63
N MET A 252 -29.31 -9.73 -9.61
CA MET A 252 -30.02 -8.46 -9.44
C MET A 252 -31.46 -8.69 -8.94
N THR A 253 -31.64 -8.95 -7.65
CA THR A 253 -32.96 -9.01 -7.04
C THR A 253 -33.58 -7.62 -6.89
N PRO A 254 -34.91 -7.46 -6.74
CA PRO A 254 -35.52 -6.14 -6.50
C PRO A 254 -34.90 -5.38 -5.32
N ALA A 255 -34.58 -6.08 -4.24
CA ALA A 255 -33.95 -5.45 -3.07
C ALA A 255 -32.51 -5.02 -3.35
N VAL A 256 -31.70 -5.80 -4.09
CA VAL A 256 -30.33 -5.44 -4.50
C VAL A 256 -30.39 -4.24 -5.44
N ARG A 257 -31.29 -4.28 -6.42
CA ARG A 257 -31.53 -3.18 -7.35
C ARG A 257 -31.77 -1.85 -6.63
N GLN A 258 -32.76 -1.84 -5.71
CA GLN A 258 -33.09 -0.62 -4.98
C GLN A 258 -31.90 -0.07 -4.20
N ARG A 259 -31.14 -0.95 -3.53
CA ARG A 259 -29.92 -0.54 -2.78
C ARG A 259 -28.85 0.09 -3.67
N LEU A 260 -28.64 -0.44 -4.87
CA LEU A 260 -27.70 0.11 -5.83
C LEU A 260 -28.19 1.46 -6.40
N LEU A 261 -29.49 1.59 -6.68
CA LEU A 261 -30.08 2.85 -7.14
C LEU A 261 -30.01 3.92 -6.05
N ASP A 262 -30.28 3.57 -4.79
CA ASP A 262 -30.19 4.49 -3.65
C ASP A 262 -28.74 4.95 -3.38
N ALA A 263 -27.75 4.12 -3.71
CA ALA A 263 -26.34 4.39 -3.50
C ALA A 263 -25.62 4.93 -4.76
N HIS A 264 -26.32 5.12 -5.86
CA HIS A 264 -25.73 5.35 -7.20
C HIS A 264 -24.65 6.46 -7.21
N GLU A 265 -24.99 7.67 -6.75
CA GLU A 265 -24.07 8.80 -6.76
C GLU A 265 -22.86 8.55 -5.85
N HIS A 266 -23.12 8.05 -4.64
CA HIS A 266 -22.07 7.73 -3.68
C HIS A 266 -21.09 6.66 -4.22
N LEU A 267 -21.58 5.64 -4.94
CA LEU A 267 -20.72 4.60 -5.53
C LEU A 267 -19.81 5.17 -6.63
N LEU A 268 -20.28 6.16 -7.40
CA LEU A 268 -19.47 6.85 -8.40
C LEU A 268 -18.38 7.74 -7.76
N ASP A 269 -18.69 8.39 -6.63
CA ASP A 269 -17.68 9.14 -5.87
C ASP A 269 -16.66 8.19 -5.22
N ALA A 270 -17.13 7.08 -4.63
CA ALA A 270 -16.27 6.04 -4.07
C ALA A 270 -15.37 5.40 -5.13
N GLU A 271 -15.84 5.23 -6.38
CA GLU A 271 -15.03 4.74 -7.48
C GLU A 271 -13.79 5.62 -7.70
N ARG A 272 -13.97 6.93 -7.69
CA ARG A 272 -12.88 7.88 -7.88
C ARG A 272 -11.87 7.87 -6.73
N VAL A 273 -12.29 7.51 -5.53
CA VAL A 273 -11.44 7.39 -4.34
C VAL A 273 -10.69 6.07 -4.29
N VAL A 274 -11.38 4.95 -4.58
CA VAL A 274 -10.84 3.58 -4.44
C VAL A 274 -9.95 3.18 -5.61
N ARG A 275 -10.30 3.61 -6.85
CA ARG A 275 -9.43 3.31 -7.98
C ARG A 275 -8.15 4.10 -7.85
N LEU A 276 -7.05 3.36 -7.76
CA LEU A 276 -5.72 3.95 -7.78
C LEU A 276 -5.50 4.61 -9.13
N ALA A 277 -5.70 5.91 -9.12
CA ALA A 277 -5.68 6.70 -10.34
C ALA A 277 -4.23 6.93 -10.75
N HIS A 278 -3.95 6.70 -12.02
CA HIS A 278 -2.80 7.33 -12.65
C HIS A 278 -2.89 8.85 -12.40
N VAL A 279 -1.95 9.37 -11.64
CA VAL A 279 -1.85 10.81 -11.35
C VAL A 279 -0.80 11.38 -12.31
N PRO A 280 -1.19 11.82 -13.52
CA PRO A 280 -0.25 12.19 -14.57
C PRO A 280 0.74 13.23 -14.08
N GLY A 281 2.05 12.94 -14.21
CA GLY A 281 3.13 13.87 -13.95
C GLY A 281 3.45 14.15 -12.48
N ARG A 282 2.90 13.39 -11.52
CA ARG A 282 3.15 13.61 -10.08
C ARG A 282 4.30 12.77 -9.53
N SER A 283 4.47 11.52 -9.98
CA SER A 283 5.61 10.71 -9.57
C SER A 283 6.63 10.64 -10.70
N VAL A 284 7.74 11.33 -10.54
CA VAL A 284 8.88 11.17 -11.44
C VAL A 284 9.93 10.36 -10.70
N LEU A 285 10.12 9.13 -11.13
CA LEU A 285 11.21 8.29 -10.66
C LEU A 285 12.52 8.83 -11.23
N THR A 286 13.07 9.87 -10.64
CA THR A 286 14.44 10.28 -10.90
C THR A 286 15.34 9.35 -10.10
N LEU A 287 15.76 8.27 -10.73
CA LEU A 287 16.79 7.39 -10.17
C LEU A 287 18.13 8.11 -10.27
N GLU A 288 18.35 9.07 -9.40
CA GLU A 288 19.68 9.64 -9.21
C GLU A 288 20.62 8.56 -8.65
N ALA A 289 21.90 8.72 -8.95
CA ALA A 289 22.92 7.78 -8.51
C ALA A 289 22.79 7.51 -7.01
N ALA A 290 22.77 6.23 -6.64
CA ALA A 290 22.63 5.81 -5.26
C ALA A 290 23.62 6.55 -4.36
N PRO A 291 23.17 7.15 -3.25
CA PRO A 291 24.07 7.76 -2.28
C PRO A 291 25.02 6.71 -1.70
N SER A 292 26.12 7.17 -1.15
CA SER A 292 27.14 6.28 -0.56
C SER A 292 26.52 5.44 0.57
N ILE A 293 26.46 4.12 0.40
CA ILE A 293 25.97 3.14 1.39
C ILE A 293 26.72 3.28 2.73
N GLU A 294 27.96 3.77 2.72
CA GLU A 294 28.79 3.99 3.92
C GLU A 294 28.13 4.98 4.90
N GLY A 295 27.51 6.06 4.39
CA GLY A 295 26.79 7.03 5.21
C GLY A 295 25.57 6.43 5.91
N GLY A 296 24.83 5.58 5.23
CA GLY A 296 23.67 4.89 5.78
C GLY A 296 24.03 3.89 6.88
N VAL A 297 25.16 3.18 6.75
CA VAL A 297 25.65 2.27 7.79
C VAL A 297 26.09 3.04 9.04
N ALA A 298 26.76 4.18 8.90
CA ALA A 298 27.15 5.03 10.03
C ALA A 298 25.93 5.61 10.77
N LEU A 299 24.90 6.03 10.02
CA LEU A 299 23.64 6.48 10.61
C LEU A 299 22.96 5.33 11.39
N ALA A 300 22.92 4.12 10.81
CA ALA A 300 22.34 2.95 11.46
C ALA A 300 23.09 2.54 12.75
N GLU A 301 24.40 2.75 12.81
CA GLU A 301 25.21 2.55 14.02
C GLU A 301 24.81 3.53 15.13
N THR A 302 24.64 4.81 14.80
CA THR A 302 24.19 5.85 15.74
C THR A 302 22.87 5.48 16.40
N TRP A 303 21.94 4.89 15.62
CA TRP A 303 20.61 4.51 16.09
C TRP A 303 20.50 3.05 16.59
N GLY A 304 21.60 2.31 16.70
CA GLY A 304 21.60 0.93 17.19
C GLY A 304 20.90 -0.08 16.28
N VAL A 305 20.71 0.25 15.00
CA VAL A 305 20.11 -0.62 13.98
C VAL A 305 21.12 -1.06 12.91
N GLN A 306 22.40 -1.07 13.24
CA GLN A 306 23.48 -1.45 12.34
C GLN A 306 23.30 -2.86 11.75
N ALA A 307 22.92 -3.86 12.58
CA ALA A 307 22.78 -5.22 12.12
C ALA A 307 21.67 -5.41 11.06
N PRO A 308 20.43 -4.88 11.22
CA PRO A 308 19.43 -4.89 10.15
C PRO A 308 19.84 -4.11 8.92
N ALA A 309 20.50 -2.94 9.06
CA ALA A 309 21.02 -2.18 7.94
C ALA A 309 22.07 -2.96 7.14
N GLN A 310 23.00 -3.63 7.80
CA GLN A 310 24.00 -4.48 7.15
C GLN A 310 23.36 -5.68 6.42
N ARG A 311 22.32 -6.30 6.98
CA ARG A 311 21.58 -7.36 6.27
C ARG A 311 20.96 -6.85 4.98
N LEU A 312 20.35 -5.65 5.02
CA LEU A 312 19.77 -5.03 3.85
C LEU A 312 20.82 -4.69 2.79
N VAL A 313 21.93 -4.06 3.19
CA VAL A 313 23.05 -3.75 2.28
C VAL A 313 23.61 -5.02 1.66
N SER A 314 23.85 -6.06 2.47
CA SER A 314 24.35 -7.34 1.96
C SER A 314 23.37 -8.00 0.98
N ALA A 315 22.06 -7.90 1.23
CA ALA A 315 21.05 -8.41 0.32
C ALA A 315 21.04 -7.65 -1.02
N LEU A 316 21.13 -6.31 -0.99
CA LEU A 316 21.19 -5.48 -2.20
C LEU A 316 22.45 -5.74 -3.03
N GLN A 317 23.60 -5.92 -2.37
CA GLN A 317 24.87 -6.23 -3.04
C GLN A 317 24.86 -7.61 -3.69
N ALA A 318 24.34 -8.63 -2.97
CA ALA A 318 24.29 -10.01 -3.46
C ALA A 318 23.40 -10.21 -4.70
N VAL A 319 22.40 -9.35 -4.93
CA VAL A 319 21.54 -9.42 -6.12
C VAL A 319 22.06 -8.55 -7.27
N ALA A 320 23.04 -7.68 -7.03
CA ALA A 320 23.68 -6.83 -8.04
C ALA A 320 24.88 -7.54 -8.74
N GLU A 321 25.42 -8.60 -8.12
CA GLU A 321 26.46 -9.50 -8.66
C GLU A 321 25.84 -10.56 -9.60
#